data_9a19e97e143875441c72313e01436763
#
_entry.id   9a19e97e143875441c72313e01436763
#
_cell.length_a   1.000
_cell.length_b   1.000
_cell.length_c   1.000
_cell.angle_alpha   90.00
_cell.angle_beta   90.00
_cell.angle_gamma   90.00
#
_symmetry.space_group_name_H-M   'P 1'
#
loop_
_entity.id
_entity.type
_entity.pdbx_description
1 polymer ?
#
loop_
_entity_poly.entity_id
_entity_poly.type
_entity_poly.pdbx_seq_one_letter_code
_entity_poly.pdbx_strand_id
1 'polypeptide(L)'
;MRIGIVSPYSFDVPGGVQLHVRDLAEHLISQGHYVSVLAPADDDTPLPVYVVGSGRAVPVRYNGSVARLSFGPLTAARVGRWVEAGRFDVVHLHEPVTPSVSVLALWAVEGPIVATFHTSNLRSRAMQAAYPLLRPSLEKISARIAVSEDARRTVTTHLGGDAVVIPNGVFVERFASAVHRRDWEGTPARPTIAFLGRMEEPRKGMPVLSAALPQILREIPGVRVLIAGPGDPDSIREKMTPRASAACEFLGAVSDADKASLLASVDLYVAPNTGGESFG
;
A
#
# COMPACT_ATOMS: atom_id res chain seq x y z
N MET A 1 0.21 1.66 -26.76
CA MET A 1 1.29 0.77 -26.30
C MET A 1 0.70 -0.44 -25.60
N ARG A 2 1.44 -1.55 -25.55
CA ARG A 2 1.14 -2.72 -24.73
C ARG A 2 2.00 -2.65 -23.45
N ILE A 3 1.37 -2.48 -22.32
CA ILE A 3 2.04 -2.24 -21.04
C ILE A 3 1.76 -3.41 -20.10
N GLY A 4 2.81 -4.07 -19.64
CA GLY A 4 2.74 -5.04 -18.56
C GLY A 4 3.03 -4.36 -17.23
N ILE A 5 2.20 -4.58 -16.21
CA ILE A 5 2.45 -4.08 -14.86
C ILE A 5 2.56 -5.29 -13.90
N VAL A 6 3.53 -5.28 -13.00
CA VAL A 6 3.73 -6.37 -12.04
C VAL A 6 3.63 -5.83 -10.61
N SER A 7 2.68 -6.38 -9.84
CA SER A 7 2.55 -6.13 -8.41
C SER A 7 3.13 -7.28 -7.60
N PRO A 8 4.07 -7.05 -6.67
CA PRO A 8 4.63 -8.12 -5.85
C PRO A 8 3.64 -8.65 -4.81
N TYR A 9 2.63 -7.84 -4.46
CA TYR A 9 1.69 -8.11 -3.38
C TYR A 9 0.36 -8.65 -3.91
N SER A 10 -0.20 -9.59 -3.15
CA SER A 10 -1.46 -10.24 -3.49
C SER A 10 -2.63 -9.28 -3.55
N PHE A 11 -3.49 -9.48 -4.54
CA PHE A 11 -4.74 -8.75 -4.70
C PHE A 11 -5.90 -9.31 -3.85
N ASP A 12 -5.67 -10.41 -3.09
CA ASP A 12 -6.65 -10.96 -2.14
C ASP A 12 -6.92 -10.01 -0.97
N VAL A 13 -5.99 -9.10 -0.69
CA VAL A 13 -6.10 -8.14 0.41
C VAL A 13 -5.81 -6.73 -0.07
N PRO A 14 -6.51 -5.72 0.46
CA PRO A 14 -6.25 -4.34 0.11
C PRO A 14 -4.88 -3.87 0.66
N GLY A 15 -4.22 -3.00 -0.11
CA GLY A 15 -2.95 -2.38 0.28
C GLY A 15 -2.64 -1.19 -0.63
N GLY A 16 -1.78 -0.28 -0.15
CA GLY A 16 -1.47 0.96 -0.86
C GLY A 16 -0.85 0.74 -2.23
N VAL A 17 0.07 -0.23 -2.36
CA VAL A 17 0.70 -0.56 -3.65
C VAL A 17 -0.30 -1.19 -4.60
N GLN A 18 -1.16 -2.11 -4.13
CA GLN A 18 -2.20 -2.74 -4.93
C GLN A 18 -3.21 -1.71 -5.46
N LEU A 19 -3.63 -0.77 -4.62
CA LEU A 19 -4.53 0.31 -5.02
C LEU A 19 -3.87 1.20 -6.08
N HIS A 20 -2.62 1.62 -5.84
CA HIS A 20 -1.87 2.40 -6.82
C HIS A 20 -1.70 1.68 -8.17
N VAL A 21 -1.40 0.39 -8.15
CA VAL A 21 -1.29 -0.42 -9.38
C VAL A 21 -2.61 -0.48 -10.14
N ARG A 22 -3.74 -0.64 -9.43
CA ARG A 22 -5.08 -0.59 -10.05
C ARG A 22 -5.38 0.77 -10.66
N ASP A 23 -5.19 1.83 -9.89
CA ASP A 23 -5.45 3.21 -10.33
C ASP A 23 -4.57 3.56 -11.55
N LEU A 24 -3.30 3.17 -11.54
CA LEU A 24 -2.39 3.36 -12.67
C LEU A 24 -2.84 2.57 -13.91
N ALA A 25 -3.21 1.30 -13.73
CA ALA A 25 -3.68 0.46 -14.84
C ALA A 25 -4.95 1.03 -15.47
N GLU A 26 -5.95 1.42 -14.66
CA GLU A 26 -7.19 2.01 -15.11
C GLU A 26 -6.97 3.35 -15.83
N HIS A 27 -6.06 4.18 -15.29
CA HIS A 27 -5.67 5.42 -15.94
C HIS A 27 -5.04 5.19 -17.33
N LEU A 28 -4.08 4.27 -17.43
CA LEU A 28 -3.42 3.95 -18.69
C LEU A 28 -4.41 3.34 -19.72
N ILE A 29 -5.36 2.51 -19.26
CA ILE A 29 -6.44 1.99 -20.11
C ILE A 29 -7.31 3.15 -20.63
N SER A 30 -7.67 4.11 -19.78
CA SER A 30 -8.44 5.29 -20.20
C SER A 30 -7.72 6.17 -21.21
N GLN A 31 -6.38 6.12 -21.23
CA GLN A 31 -5.54 6.77 -22.24
C GLN A 31 -5.39 5.96 -23.55
N GLY A 32 -6.12 4.84 -23.68
CA GLY A 32 -6.12 4.01 -24.89
C GLY A 32 -4.97 3.02 -24.98
N HIS A 33 -4.29 2.71 -23.88
CA HIS A 33 -3.25 1.67 -23.86
C HIS A 33 -3.86 0.29 -23.60
N TYR A 34 -3.24 -0.76 -24.14
CA TYR A 34 -3.48 -2.11 -23.69
C TYR A 34 -2.66 -2.35 -22.41
N VAL A 35 -3.33 -2.71 -21.33
CA VAL A 35 -2.68 -2.98 -20.05
C VAL A 35 -3.01 -4.39 -19.56
N SER A 36 -1.99 -5.11 -19.10
CA SER A 36 -2.16 -6.36 -18.35
C SER A 36 -1.35 -6.28 -17.06
N VAL A 37 -2.00 -6.61 -15.94
CA VAL A 37 -1.39 -6.61 -14.61
C VAL A 37 -1.16 -8.05 -14.17
N LEU A 38 0.04 -8.39 -13.72
CA LEU A 38 0.35 -9.66 -13.07
C LEU A 38 0.49 -9.44 -11.56
N ALA A 39 -0.28 -10.19 -10.77
CA ALA A 39 -0.22 -10.12 -9.32
C ALA A 39 -0.49 -11.49 -8.69
N PRO A 40 0.03 -11.79 -7.49
CA PRO A 40 -0.46 -12.95 -6.74
C PRO A 40 -1.94 -12.78 -6.41
N ALA A 41 -2.71 -13.86 -6.57
CA ALA A 41 -4.11 -13.93 -6.16
C ALA A 41 -4.52 -15.38 -6.05
N ASP A 42 -5.46 -15.70 -5.16
CA ASP A 42 -6.09 -16.99 -5.08
C ASP A 42 -7.05 -17.18 -6.28
N ASP A 43 -7.30 -18.41 -6.69
CA ASP A 43 -8.09 -18.70 -7.88
C ASP A 43 -9.55 -18.22 -7.76
N ASP A 44 -10.06 -18.10 -6.53
CA ASP A 44 -11.43 -17.63 -6.24
C ASP A 44 -11.52 -16.09 -6.08
N THR A 45 -10.40 -15.38 -6.15
CA THR A 45 -10.40 -13.92 -5.96
C THR A 45 -10.98 -13.22 -7.18
N PRO A 46 -12.04 -12.40 -7.03
CA PRO A 46 -12.58 -11.63 -8.15
C PRO A 46 -11.58 -10.56 -8.58
N LEU A 47 -11.02 -10.75 -9.77
CA LEU A 47 -10.03 -9.86 -10.36
C LEU A 47 -10.63 -9.04 -11.51
N PRO A 48 -10.21 -7.76 -11.68
CA PRO A 48 -10.49 -7.02 -12.89
C PRO A 48 -10.00 -7.76 -14.15
N VAL A 49 -10.66 -7.56 -15.28
CA VAL A 49 -10.36 -8.27 -16.55
C VAL A 49 -8.92 -8.07 -17.06
N TYR A 50 -8.28 -6.99 -16.66
CA TYR A 50 -6.89 -6.70 -17.01
C TYR A 50 -5.88 -7.33 -16.05
N VAL A 51 -6.32 -7.99 -14.97
CA VAL A 51 -5.43 -8.62 -13.97
C VAL A 51 -5.35 -10.12 -14.18
N VAL A 52 -4.14 -10.64 -14.21
CA VAL A 52 -3.81 -12.05 -14.30
C VAL A 52 -3.25 -12.53 -12.96
N GLY A 53 -3.88 -13.53 -12.37
CA GLY A 53 -3.42 -14.15 -11.13
C GLY A 53 -2.18 -15.02 -11.34
N SER A 54 -1.14 -14.80 -10.58
CA SER A 54 0.07 -15.64 -10.61
C SER A 54 -0.01 -16.86 -9.68
N GLY A 55 -1.12 -17.01 -8.96
CA GLY A 55 -1.39 -18.06 -7.98
C GLY A 55 -1.27 -17.58 -6.55
N ARG A 56 -1.58 -18.49 -5.63
CA ARG A 56 -1.69 -18.24 -4.19
C ARG A 56 -0.45 -17.60 -3.59
N ALA A 57 -0.67 -16.64 -2.69
CA ALA A 57 0.37 -15.97 -1.94
C ALA A 57 0.52 -16.52 -0.51
N VAL A 58 1.74 -16.45 0.01
CA VAL A 58 2.09 -16.81 1.38
C VAL A 58 2.32 -15.53 2.19
N PRO A 59 1.77 -15.42 3.42
CA PRO A 59 2.01 -14.27 4.27
C PRO A 59 3.45 -14.26 4.81
N VAL A 60 4.15 -13.16 4.59
CA VAL A 60 5.53 -12.94 5.08
C VAL A 60 5.55 -11.66 5.91
N ARG A 61 6.05 -11.76 7.15
CA ARG A 61 6.23 -10.57 8.00
C ARG A 61 7.45 -9.78 7.53
N TYR A 62 7.22 -8.52 7.20
CA TYR A 62 8.28 -7.62 6.74
C TYR A 62 8.02 -6.19 7.20
N ASN A 63 9.02 -5.57 7.83
CA ASN A 63 9.01 -4.15 8.24
C ASN A 63 7.74 -3.74 9.03
N GLY A 64 7.34 -4.58 10.01
CA GLY A 64 6.17 -4.31 10.86
C GLY A 64 4.80 -4.55 10.19
N SER A 65 4.79 -5.02 8.94
CA SER A 65 3.57 -5.36 8.19
C SER A 65 3.61 -6.83 7.73
N VAL A 66 2.52 -7.30 7.13
CA VAL A 66 2.44 -8.63 6.51
C VAL A 66 2.27 -8.46 5.01
N ALA A 67 3.33 -8.81 4.27
CA ALA A 67 3.29 -8.91 2.82
C ALA A 67 2.79 -10.29 2.40
N ARG A 68 1.90 -10.38 1.41
CA ARG A 68 1.46 -11.65 0.82
C ARG A 68 2.16 -11.79 -0.53
N LEU A 69 3.12 -12.72 -0.59
CA LEU A 69 4.05 -12.90 -1.70
C LEU A 69 3.89 -14.27 -2.35
N SER A 70 4.15 -14.37 -3.65
CA SER A 70 4.18 -15.63 -4.39
C SER A 70 5.52 -15.81 -5.08
N PHE A 71 6.20 -16.92 -4.78
CA PHE A 71 7.52 -17.23 -5.32
C PHE A 71 7.67 -18.74 -5.53
N GLY A 72 8.52 -19.15 -6.46
CA GLY A 72 8.82 -20.55 -6.71
C GLY A 72 8.69 -20.94 -8.19
N PRO A 73 9.00 -22.20 -8.53
CA PRO A 73 9.07 -22.65 -9.93
C PRO A 73 7.74 -22.51 -10.70
N LEU A 74 6.60 -22.81 -10.07
CA LEU A 74 5.28 -22.66 -10.70
C LEU A 74 4.96 -21.20 -10.97
N THR A 75 5.25 -20.32 -9.99
CA THR A 75 5.08 -18.87 -10.16
C THR A 75 6.02 -18.36 -11.26
N ALA A 76 7.27 -18.78 -11.29
CA ALA A 76 8.22 -18.41 -12.34
C ALA A 76 7.74 -18.83 -13.74
N ALA A 77 7.19 -20.05 -13.88
CA ALA A 77 6.61 -20.50 -15.14
C ALA A 77 5.38 -19.67 -15.56
N ARG A 78 4.54 -19.26 -14.63
CA ARG A 78 3.38 -18.38 -14.90
C ARG A 78 3.85 -16.97 -15.33
N VAL A 79 4.84 -16.42 -14.65
CA VAL A 79 5.49 -15.14 -15.02
C VAL A 79 6.05 -15.22 -16.44
N GLY A 80 6.84 -16.25 -16.77
CA GLY A 80 7.41 -16.44 -18.11
C GLY A 80 6.35 -16.48 -19.21
N ARG A 81 5.30 -17.29 -19.02
CA ARG A 81 4.17 -17.35 -19.98
C ARG A 81 3.46 -16.00 -20.14
N TRP A 82 3.25 -15.25 -19.05
CA TRP A 82 2.62 -13.95 -19.10
C TRP A 82 3.46 -12.94 -19.87
N VAL A 83 4.78 -12.92 -19.65
CA VAL A 83 5.73 -12.05 -20.38
C VAL A 83 5.71 -12.38 -21.88
N GLU A 84 5.82 -13.65 -22.22
CA GLU A 84 5.86 -14.12 -23.63
C GLU A 84 4.53 -13.83 -24.36
N ALA A 85 3.39 -14.18 -23.76
CA ALA A 85 2.08 -13.96 -24.37
C ALA A 85 1.72 -12.46 -24.45
N GLY A 86 2.19 -11.67 -23.51
CA GLY A 86 1.89 -10.24 -23.40
C GLY A 86 2.44 -9.40 -24.53
N ARG A 87 3.61 -9.76 -25.08
CA ARG A 87 4.33 -8.99 -26.11
C ARG A 87 4.36 -7.50 -25.78
N PHE A 88 4.80 -7.18 -24.55
CA PHE A 88 4.76 -5.85 -24.02
C PHE A 88 5.81 -4.94 -24.66
N ASP A 89 5.43 -3.70 -24.97
CA ASP A 89 6.36 -2.64 -25.38
C ASP A 89 7.23 -2.20 -24.18
N VAL A 90 6.66 -2.28 -22.96
CA VAL A 90 7.33 -1.95 -21.70
C VAL A 90 6.70 -2.78 -20.56
N VAL A 91 7.54 -3.22 -19.62
CA VAL A 91 7.06 -3.84 -18.38
C VAL A 91 7.40 -2.94 -17.19
N HIS A 92 6.38 -2.60 -16.42
CA HIS A 92 6.50 -1.78 -15.22
C HIS A 92 6.47 -2.66 -13.96
N LEU A 93 7.58 -2.76 -13.28
CA LEU A 93 7.75 -3.57 -12.07
C LEU A 93 7.58 -2.70 -10.82
N HIS A 94 6.65 -3.06 -9.94
CA HIS A 94 6.59 -2.48 -8.61
C HIS A 94 7.41 -3.34 -7.64
N GLU A 95 8.29 -2.68 -6.84
CA GLU A 95 9.22 -3.35 -5.92
C GLU A 95 10.02 -4.48 -6.60
N PRO A 96 10.87 -4.19 -7.57
CA PRO A 96 11.51 -5.18 -8.45
C PRO A 96 12.39 -6.19 -7.71
N VAL A 97 12.85 -5.88 -6.50
CA VAL A 97 13.73 -6.73 -5.69
C VAL A 97 12.98 -7.56 -4.64
N THR A 98 11.66 -7.36 -4.51
CA THR A 98 10.85 -8.16 -3.60
C THR A 98 10.83 -9.61 -4.06
N PRO A 99 11.12 -10.59 -3.17
CA PRO A 99 11.10 -12.01 -3.49
C PRO A 99 9.67 -12.53 -3.75
N SER A 100 9.11 -12.10 -4.86
CA SER A 100 7.76 -12.39 -5.35
C SER A 100 7.78 -12.38 -6.88
N VAL A 101 6.62 -12.25 -7.50
CA VAL A 101 6.49 -12.14 -8.96
C VAL A 101 7.34 -11.02 -9.57
N SER A 102 7.63 -9.94 -8.83
CA SER A 102 8.40 -8.81 -9.35
C SER A 102 9.85 -9.19 -9.65
N VAL A 103 10.54 -9.88 -8.75
CA VAL A 103 11.92 -10.32 -9.02
C VAL A 103 11.94 -11.40 -10.10
N LEU A 104 10.93 -12.28 -10.15
CA LEU A 104 10.81 -13.28 -11.21
C LEU A 104 10.61 -12.62 -12.58
N ALA A 105 9.78 -11.57 -12.64
CA ALA A 105 9.59 -10.79 -13.86
C ALA A 105 10.85 -9.99 -14.24
N LEU A 106 11.58 -9.43 -13.27
CA LEU A 106 12.86 -8.78 -13.51
C LEU A 106 13.87 -9.72 -14.17
N TRP A 107 13.85 -11.01 -13.81
CA TRP A 107 14.70 -12.01 -14.44
C TRP A 107 14.21 -12.41 -15.83
N ALA A 108 12.90 -12.55 -16.03
CA ALA A 108 12.29 -13.07 -17.25
C ALA A 108 12.18 -12.04 -18.39
N VAL A 109 12.05 -10.74 -18.06
CA VAL A 109 11.85 -9.69 -19.08
C VAL A 109 13.18 -9.36 -19.76
N GLU A 110 13.17 -9.35 -21.10
CA GLU A 110 14.31 -8.94 -21.93
C GLU A 110 14.15 -7.56 -22.57
N GLY A 111 12.90 -7.05 -22.62
CA GLY A 111 12.56 -5.72 -23.16
C GLY A 111 12.75 -4.58 -22.16
N PRO A 112 12.25 -3.36 -22.51
CA PRO A 112 12.32 -2.20 -21.64
C PRO A 112 11.62 -2.39 -20.31
N ILE A 113 12.29 -2.07 -19.21
CA ILE A 113 11.76 -2.19 -17.84
C ILE A 113 11.74 -0.80 -17.19
N VAL A 114 10.57 -0.41 -16.67
CA VAL A 114 10.42 0.66 -15.68
C VAL A 114 10.24 0.02 -14.31
N ALA A 115 10.86 0.57 -13.28
CA ALA A 115 10.71 0.05 -11.92
C ALA A 115 10.31 1.14 -10.94
N THR A 116 9.25 0.90 -10.16
CA THR A 116 8.83 1.78 -9.07
C THR A 116 9.12 1.17 -7.70
N PHE A 117 9.77 1.96 -6.86
CA PHE A 117 10.15 1.62 -5.49
C PHE A 117 9.25 2.36 -4.52
N HIS A 118 8.56 1.60 -3.66
CA HIS A 118 7.60 2.10 -2.67
C HIS A 118 8.13 2.03 -1.24
N THR A 119 9.18 1.24 -1.01
CA THR A 119 9.67 0.96 0.34
C THR A 119 10.62 2.05 0.83
N SER A 120 10.36 2.56 2.04
CA SER A 120 11.32 3.34 2.82
C SER A 120 11.98 2.42 3.85
N ASN A 121 13.25 2.08 3.66
CA ASN A 121 14.03 1.25 4.58
C ASN A 121 15.50 1.65 4.54
N LEU A 122 15.89 2.56 5.41
CA LEU A 122 17.24 3.11 5.46
C LEU A 122 18.30 2.10 5.97
N ARG A 123 17.90 0.99 6.60
CA ARG A 123 18.82 0.02 7.20
C ARG A 123 18.36 -1.41 6.92
N SER A 124 18.52 -1.87 5.68
CA SER A 124 18.19 -3.25 5.30
C SER A 124 19.44 -4.09 5.05
N ARG A 125 19.84 -4.88 6.04
CA ARG A 125 20.92 -5.87 5.87
C ARG A 125 20.59 -6.90 4.80
N ALA A 126 19.32 -7.27 4.67
CA ALA A 126 18.86 -8.22 3.67
C ALA A 126 19.04 -7.67 2.24
N MET A 127 18.70 -6.41 1.99
CA MET A 127 18.91 -5.77 0.69
C MET A 127 20.41 -5.66 0.36
N GLN A 128 21.23 -5.26 1.34
CA GLN A 128 22.69 -5.19 1.17
C GLN A 128 23.31 -6.55 0.84
N ALA A 129 22.88 -7.61 1.51
CA ALA A 129 23.37 -8.96 1.26
C ALA A 129 22.90 -9.52 -0.11
N ALA A 130 21.69 -9.17 -0.54
CA ALA A 130 21.12 -9.60 -1.82
C ALA A 130 21.66 -8.79 -3.02
N TYR A 131 22.16 -7.57 -2.80
CA TYR A 131 22.58 -6.65 -3.86
C TYR A 131 23.56 -7.26 -4.87
N PRO A 132 24.65 -7.94 -4.48
CA PRO A 132 25.60 -8.51 -5.44
C PRO A 132 24.93 -9.51 -6.41
N LEU A 133 23.96 -10.28 -5.92
CA LEU A 133 23.19 -11.23 -6.72
C LEU A 133 22.18 -10.54 -7.64
N LEU A 134 21.57 -9.45 -7.19
CA LEU A 134 20.53 -8.71 -7.92
C LEU A 134 21.09 -7.70 -8.90
N ARG A 135 22.33 -7.23 -8.70
CA ARG A 135 22.94 -6.16 -9.48
C ARG A 135 22.86 -6.36 -10.99
N PRO A 136 23.22 -7.53 -11.58
CA PRO A 136 23.14 -7.72 -13.03
C PRO A 136 21.71 -7.55 -13.57
N SER A 137 20.69 -7.95 -12.76
CA SER A 137 19.30 -7.79 -13.13
C SER A 137 18.80 -6.36 -12.96
N LEU A 138 19.30 -5.64 -11.96
CA LEU A 138 18.98 -4.22 -11.75
C LEU A 138 19.52 -3.32 -12.86
N GLU A 139 20.62 -3.72 -13.51
CA GLU A 139 21.20 -3.02 -14.67
C GLU A 139 20.32 -3.11 -15.94
N LYS A 140 19.37 -4.06 -16.00
CA LYS A 140 18.37 -4.17 -17.07
C LYS A 140 17.29 -3.07 -16.99
N ILE A 141 17.13 -2.42 -15.83
CA ILE A 141 16.07 -1.43 -15.61
C ILE A 141 16.42 -0.14 -16.36
N SER A 142 15.57 0.19 -17.34
CA SER A 142 15.74 1.37 -18.20
C SER A 142 15.40 2.68 -17.48
N ALA A 143 14.43 2.67 -16.57
CA ALA A 143 14.05 3.83 -15.78
C ALA A 143 13.61 3.41 -14.36
N ARG A 144 14.01 4.20 -13.38
CA ARG A 144 13.71 3.98 -11.96
C ARG A 144 12.88 5.13 -11.41
N ILE A 145 11.79 4.80 -10.73
CA ILE A 145 10.88 5.72 -10.06
C ILE A 145 10.92 5.42 -8.56
N ALA A 146 10.98 6.43 -7.73
CA ALA A 146 10.74 6.34 -6.30
C ALA A 146 9.53 7.20 -5.93
N VAL A 147 8.64 6.68 -5.09
CA VAL A 147 7.39 7.39 -4.74
C VAL A 147 7.61 8.56 -3.78
N SER A 148 8.79 8.67 -3.21
CA SER A 148 9.20 9.76 -2.30
C SER A 148 10.72 9.86 -2.20
N GLU A 149 11.21 10.93 -1.59
CA GLU A 149 12.65 11.07 -1.30
C GLU A 149 13.16 9.99 -0.33
N ASP A 150 12.32 9.49 0.58
CA ASP A 150 12.69 8.40 1.49
C ASP A 150 12.84 7.06 0.75
N ALA A 151 11.94 6.78 -0.20
CA ALA A 151 12.07 5.64 -1.07
C ALA A 151 13.31 5.77 -1.99
N ARG A 152 13.56 6.97 -2.54
CA ARG A 152 14.77 7.26 -3.34
C ARG A 152 16.05 7.02 -2.53
N ARG A 153 16.12 7.49 -1.28
CA ARG A 153 17.26 7.22 -0.38
C ARG A 153 17.48 5.73 -0.16
N THR A 154 16.41 4.94 -0.07
CA THR A 154 16.53 3.48 0.04
C THR A 154 17.18 2.88 -1.19
N VAL A 155 16.79 3.31 -2.40
CA VAL A 155 17.38 2.86 -3.67
C VAL A 155 18.86 3.22 -3.73
N THR A 156 19.20 4.48 -3.51
CA THR A 156 20.59 4.97 -3.60
C THR A 156 21.51 4.32 -2.58
N THR A 157 21.00 4.04 -1.38
CA THR A 157 21.79 3.43 -0.29
C THR A 157 22.02 1.94 -0.47
N HIS A 158 21.06 1.20 -1.01
CA HIS A 158 21.10 -0.27 -0.98
C HIS A 158 21.17 -0.94 -2.35
N LEU A 159 20.68 -0.28 -3.42
CA LEU A 159 20.54 -0.89 -4.74
C LEU A 159 21.42 -0.23 -5.81
N GLY A 160 22.15 0.80 -5.44
CA GLY A 160 22.99 1.57 -6.36
C GLY A 160 22.17 2.32 -7.43
N GLY A 161 22.79 3.32 -8.04
CA GLY A 161 22.14 4.20 -9.02
C GLY A 161 21.17 5.18 -8.34
N ASP A 162 20.34 5.82 -9.15
CA ASP A 162 19.38 6.83 -8.70
C ASP A 162 17.97 6.55 -9.26
N ALA A 163 16.96 7.27 -8.77
CA ALA A 163 15.58 7.18 -9.20
C ALA A 163 14.95 8.57 -9.27
N VAL A 164 14.06 8.77 -10.25
CA VAL A 164 13.25 9.99 -10.31
C VAL A 164 12.13 9.89 -9.29
N VAL A 165 11.90 10.96 -8.53
CA VAL A 165 10.76 10.98 -7.58
C VAL A 165 9.49 11.32 -8.31
N ILE A 166 8.56 10.36 -8.34
CA ILE A 166 7.20 10.52 -8.88
C ILE A 166 6.24 9.97 -7.83
N PRO A 167 5.53 10.85 -7.09
CA PRO A 167 4.55 10.42 -6.09
C PRO A 167 3.42 9.60 -6.70
N ASN A 168 2.81 8.72 -5.88
CA ASN A 168 1.61 7.99 -6.29
C ASN A 168 0.47 8.96 -6.62
N GLY A 169 -0.18 8.75 -7.75
CA GLY A 169 -1.44 9.42 -8.09
C GLY A 169 -2.63 8.81 -7.35
N VAL A 170 -3.69 9.58 -7.22
CA VAL A 170 -4.97 9.15 -6.63
C VAL A 170 -6.13 9.77 -7.42
N PHE A 171 -7.22 9.02 -7.60
CA PHE A 171 -8.45 9.57 -8.16
C PHE A 171 -9.17 10.43 -7.12
N VAL A 172 -8.98 11.75 -7.21
CA VAL A 172 -9.52 12.73 -6.26
C VAL A 172 -11.05 12.68 -6.21
N GLU A 173 -11.70 12.46 -7.35
CA GLU A 173 -13.16 12.39 -7.49
C GLU A 173 -13.78 11.32 -6.57
N ARG A 174 -13.08 10.22 -6.33
CA ARG A 174 -13.51 9.15 -5.40
C ARG A 174 -13.76 9.67 -3.99
N PHE A 175 -12.99 10.68 -3.57
CA PHE A 175 -13.10 11.29 -2.24
C PHE A 175 -13.95 12.56 -2.28
N ALA A 176 -13.83 13.38 -3.32
CA ALA A 176 -14.55 14.64 -3.46
C ALA A 176 -16.07 14.45 -3.64
N SER A 177 -16.48 13.34 -4.27
CA SER A 177 -17.89 12.98 -4.47
C SER A 177 -18.44 12.02 -3.40
N ALA A 178 -17.69 11.77 -2.33
CA ALA A 178 -18.09 10.83 -1.29
C ALA A 178 -19.34 11.31 -0.54
N VAL A 179 -20.21 10.35 -0.21
CA VAL A 179 -21.45 10.65 0.50
C VAL A 179 -21.15 10.93 1.98
N HIS A 180 -21.60 12.08 2.46
CA HIS A 180 -21.53 12.41 3.89
C HIS A 180 -22.46 11.51 4.71
N ARG A 181 -21.95 10.99 5.80
CA ARG A 181 -22.72 10.18 6.75
C ARG A 181 -22.99 10.98 8.02
N ARG A 182 -24.25 11.32 8.26
CA ARG A 182 -24.68 12.11 9.42
C ARG A 182 -24.30 11.49 10.77
N ASP A 183 -24.27 10.15 10.85
CA ASP A 183 -23.84 9.41 12.04
C ASP A 183 -22.34 9.57 12.34
N TRP A 184 -21.53 10.05 11.39
CA TRP A 184 -20.10 10.33 11.56
C TRP A 184 -19.77 11.82 11.66
N GLU A 185 -20.71 12.70 11.33
CA GLU A 185 -20.52 14.13 11.42
C GLU A 185 -20.37 14.58 12.90
N GLY A 186 -19.49 15.54 13.11
CA GLY A 186 -19.34 16.19 14.39
C GLY A 186 -20.26 17.42 14.54
N THR A 187 -20.26 17.97 15.71
CA THR A 187 -20.85 19.27 16.03
C THR A 187 -19.86 20.10 16.83
N PRO A 188 -20.02 21.43 16.94
CA PRO A 188 -19.13 22.24 17.76
C PRO A 188 -18.98 21.75 19.22
N ALA A 189 -20.05 21.17 19.79
CA ALA A 189 -20.01 20.61 21.14
C ALA A 189 -19.48 19.17 21.20
N ARG A 190 -19.51 18.47 20.07
CA ARG A 190 -19.08 17.06 19.96
C ARG A 190 -18.34 16.85 18.62
N PRO A 191 -17.13 17.40 18.48
CA PRO A 191 -16.38 17.20 17.25
C PRO A 191 -15.94 15.75 17.07
N THR A 192 -15.84 15.31 15.83
CA THR A 192 -15.45 13.94 15.47
C THR A 192 -14.09 13.92 14.81
N ILE A 193 -13.19 13.10 15.36
CA ILE A 193 -11.85 12.84 14.84
C ILE A 193 -11.84 11.44 14.23
N ALA A 194 -11.21 11.25 13.07
CA ALA A 194 -10.98 9.92 12.51
C ALA A 194 -9.51 9.50 12.55
N PHE A 195 -9.28 8.23 12.85
CA PHE A 195 -8.05 7.50 12.60
C PHE A 195 -8.33 6.39 11.59
N LEU A 196 -7.45 6.21 10.59
CA LEU A 196 -7.58 5.17 9.58
C LEU A 196 -6.25 4.41 9.45
N GLY A 197 -6.25 3.14 9.83
CA GLY A 197 -5.06 2.29 9.74
C GLY A 197 -5.18 1.00 10.52
N ARG A 198 -4.21 0.11 10.34
CA ARG A 198 -4.09 -1.10 11.17
C ARG A 198 -3.77 -0.69 12.60
N MET A 199 -4.67 -1.00 13.53
CA MET A 199 -4.60 -0.52 14.92
C MET A 199 -3.37 -1.03 15.66
N GLU A 200 -2.96 -2.27 15.38
CA GLU A 200 -1.83 -2.96 16.05
C GLU A 200 -0.48 -2.68 15.39
N GLU A 201 -0.45 -1.96 14.27
CA GLU A 201 0.79 -1.61 13.58
C GLU A 201 1.39 -0.35 14.22
N PRO A 202 2.52 -0.47 14.99
CA PRO A 202 3.02 0.64 15.81
C PRO A 202 3.33 1.91 15.01
N ARG A 203 3.83 1.75 13.79
CA ARG A 203 4.17 2.87 12.90
C ARG A 203 2.95 3.69 12.45
N LYS A 204 1.73 3.15 12.52
CA LYS A 204 0.48 3.89 12.23
C LYS A 204 0.11 4.87 13.34
N GLY A 205 0.76 4.75 14.51
CA GLY A 205 0.69 5.73 15.58
C GLY A 205 -0.56 5.64 16.46
N MET A 206 -1.31 4.53 16.44
CA MET A 206 -2.42 4.33 17.37
C MET A 206 -2.02 4.54 18.83
N PRO A 207 -0.83 4.08 19.30
CA PRO A 207 -0.37 4.39 20.66
C PRO A 207 -0.17 5.88 20.93
N VAL A 208 0.25 6.67 19.93
CA VAL A 208 0.42 8.13 20.06
C VAL A 208 -0.94 8.80 20.24
N LEU A 209 -1.93 8.44 19.42
CA LEU A 209 -3.29 8.95 19.56
C LEU A 209 -3.88 8.57 20.93
N SER A 210 -3.75 7.31 21.35
CA SER A 210 -4.24 6.83 22.65
C SER A 210 -3.64 7.60 23.82
N ALA A 211 -2.34 7.91 23.76
CA ALA A 211 -1.65 8.70 24.79
C ALA A 211 -2.07 10.18 24.81
N ALA A 212 -2.46 10.75 23.66
CA ALA A 212 -2.93 12.12 23.56
C ALA A 212 -4.38 12.32 24.01
N LEU A 213 -5.24 11.29 23.90
CA LEU A 213 -6.67 11.38 24.19
C LEU A 213 -7.01 11.92 25.59
N PRO A 214 -6.32 11.56 26.69
CA PRO A 214 -6.62 12.13 28.00
C PRO A 214 -6.45 13.67 28.05
N GLN A 215 -5.50 14.22 27.31
CA GLN A 215 -5.32 15.67 27.20
C GLN A 215 -6.40 16.28 26.32
N ILE A 216 -6.68 15.71 25.16
CA ILE A 216 -7.73 16.19 24.24
C ILE A 216 -9.08 16.25 24.98
N LEU A 217 -9.43 15.20 25.74
CA LEU A 217 -10.68 15.12 26.50
C LEU A 217 -10.78 16.11 27.68
N ARG A 218 -9.66 16.62 28.17
CA ARG A 218 -9.69 17.73 29.16
C ARG A 218 -10.12 19.04 28.52
N GLU A 219 -9.65 19.28 27.28
CA GLU A 219 -9.90 20.54 26.57
C GLU A 219 -11.21 20.50 25.78
N ILE A 220 -11.54 19.33 25.21
CA ILE A 220 -12.75 19.09 24.41
C ILE A 220 -13.46 17.85 24.96
N PRO A 221 -14.23 17.99 26.06
CA PRO A 221 -14.87 16.85 26.75
C PRO A 221 -15.82 16.02 25.89
N GLY A 222 -16.40 16.62 24.86
CA GLY A 222 -17.35 15.99 23.95
C GLY A 222 -16.73 15.31 22.73
N VAL A 223 -15.42 15.35 22.54
CA VAL A 223 -14.78 14.76 21.35
C VAL A 223 -15.10 13.28 21.19
N ARG A 224 -15.39 12.86 19.97
CA ARG A 224 -15.58 11.47 19.55
C ARG A 224 -14.47 11.07 18.59
N VAL A 225 -13.96 9.87 18.72
CA VAL A 225 -12.90 9.33 17.86
C VAL A 225 -13.39 8.09 17.14
N LEU A 226 -13.47 8.15 15.81
CA LEU A 226 -13.78 7.01 14.96
C LEU A 226 -12.49 6.33 14.53
N ILE A 227 -12.35 5.06 14.85
CA ILE A 227 -11.15 4.26 14.56
C ILE A 227 -11.52 3.23 13.51
N ALA A 228 -11.05 3.43 12.28
CA ALA A 228 -11.29 2.55 11.15
C ALA A 228 -10.01 1.80 10.75
N GLY A 229 -10.17 0.51 10.49
CA GLY A 229 -9.09 -0.39 10.05
C GLY A 229 -9.13 -1.73 10.75
N PRO A 230 -8.40 -2.73 10.23
CA PRO A 230 -8.31 -4.03 10.86
C PRO A 230 -7.48 -3.97 12.14
N GLY A 231 -7.78 -4.87 13.09
CA GLY A 231 -7.10 -5.01 14.37
C GLY A 231 -8.08 -5.47 15.44
N ASP A 232 -7.58 -5.74 16.64
CA ASP A 232 -8.37 -6.10 17.80
C ASP A 232 -8.67 -4.86 18.66
N PRO A 233 -9.95 -4.40 18.70
CA PRO A 233 -10.36 -3.25 19.50
C PRO A 233 -10.09 -3.41 21.00
N ASP A 234 -10.21 -4.63 21.53
CA ASP A 234 -10.09 -4.88 22.97
C ASP A 234 -8.63 -4.72 23.42
N SER A 235 -7.68 -5.19 22.60
CA SER A 235 -6.24 -4.97 22.86
C SER A 235 -5.85 -3.49 22.90
N ILE A 236 -6.59 -2.65 22.18
CA ILE A 236 -6.38 -1.19 22.19
C ILE A 236 -7.06 -0.56 23.40
N ARG A 237 -8.30 -0.96 23.70
CA ARG A 237 -9.07 -0.45 24.86
C ARG A 237 -8.37 -0.70 26.19
N GLU A 238 -7.77 -1.88 26.36
CA GLU A 238 -6.99 -2.25 27.58
C GLU A 238 -5.86 -1.29 27.87
N LYS A 239 -5.31 -0.64 26.86
CA LYS A 239 -4.19 0.33 26.97
C LYS A 239 -4.66 1.77 27.17
N MET A 240 -5.97 2.02 27.19
CA MET A 240 -6.57 3.34 27.34
C MET A 240 -7.13 3.57 28.74
N THR A 241 -7.26 4.82 29.14
CA THR A 241 -8.08 5.15 30.31
C THR A 241 -9.58 4.88 29.99
N PRO A 242 -10.42 4.56 30.97
CA PRO A 242 -11.85 4.32 30.74
C PRO A 242 -12.55 5.44 29.98
N ARG A 243 -12.21 6.71 30.28
CA ARG A 243 -12.74 7.89 29.62
C ARG A 243 -12.29 7.99 28.15
N ALA A 244 -11.02 7.69 27.86
CA ALA A 244 -10.51 7.67 26.49
C ALA A 244 -11.14 6.53 25.66
N SER A 245 -11.26 5.35 26.26
CA SER A 245 -11.93 4.20 25.63
C SER A 245 -13.40 4.51 25.30
N ALA A 246 -14.12 5.16 26.21
CA ALA A 246 -15.52 5.55 26.00
C ALA A 246 -15.72 6.59 24.88
N ALA A 247 -14.70 7.41 24.58
CA ALA A 247 -14.74 8.39 23.50
C ALA A 247 -14.44 7.76 22.12
N CYS A 248 -13.98 6.50 22.09
CA CYS A 248 -13.58 5.79 20.87
C CYS A 248 -14.67 4.84 20.38
N GLU A 249 -14.97 4.95 19.10
CA GLU A 249 -15.84 4.03 18.36
C GLU A 249 -14.99 3.28 17.32
N PHE A 250 -14.98 1.96 17.38
CA PHE A 250 -14.20 1.10 16.51
C PHE A 250 -15.07 0.59 15.36
N LEU A 251 -14.78 1.03 14.16
CA LEU A 251 -15.54 0.68 12.95
C LEU A 251 -15.07 -0.63 12.29
N GLY A 252 -13.91 -1.16 12.74
CA GLY A 252 -13.29 -2.32 12.10
C GLY A 252 -12.78 -2.03 10.69
N ALA A 253 -12.67 -3.06 9.87
CA ALA A 253 -12.29 -2.91 8.46
C ALA A 253 -13.44 -2.27 7.69
N VAL A 254 -13.15 -1.17 7.00
CA VAL A 254 -14.13 -0.40 6.21
C VAL A 254 -13.88 -0.60 4.72
N SER A 255 -14.96 -0.53 3.92
CA SER A 255 -14.88 -0.54 2.45
C SER A 255 -14.20 0.73 1.93
N ASP A 256 -13.77 0.75 0.66
CA ASP A 256 -13.23 1.96 0.03
C ASP A 256 -14.26 3.09 -0.04
N ALA A 257 -15.54 2.76 -0.24
CA ALA A 257 -16.64 3.73 -0.21
C ALA A 257 -16.84 4.30 1.20
N ASP A 258 -16.87 3.46 2.24
CA ASP A 258 -16.97 3.92 3.63
C ASP A 258 -15.75 4.74 4.06
N LYS A 259 -14.55 4.38 3.57
CA LYS A 259 -13.33 5.17 3.81
C LYS A 259 -13.47 6.59 3.26
N ALA A 260 -13.94 6.71 2.02
CA ALA A 260 -14.18 8.01 1.41
C ALA A 260 -15.26 8.80 2.18
N SER A 261 -16.36 8.15 2.54
CA SER A 261 -17.42 8.75 3.35
C SER A 261 -16.96 9.16 4.75
N LEU A 262 -16.10 8.36 5.40
CA LEU A 262 -15.51 8.70 6.69
C LEU A 262 -14.71 9.99 6.61
N LEU A 263 -13.79 10.07 5.62
CA LEU A 263 -12.96 11.25 5.42
C LEU A 263 -13.77 12.50 5.05
N ALA A 264 -14.89 12.33 4.33
CA ALA A 264 -15.78 13.42 3.98
C ALA A 264 -16.67 13.92 5.14
N SER A 265 -16.90 13.08 6.16
CA SER A 265 -17.89 13.34 7.22
C SER A 265 -17.29 13.87 8.51
N VAL A 266 -16.04 13.52 8.82
CA VAL A 266 -15.41 13.91 10.10
C VAL A 266 -14.84 15.33 10.05
N ASP A 267 -14.73 15.96 11.21
CA ASP A 267 -14.14 17.30 11.31
C ASP A 267 -12.62 17.29 11.15
N LEU A 268 -11.95 16.19 11.56
CA LEU A 268 -10.51 16.06 11.51
C LEU A 268 -10.08 14.62 11.28
N TYR A 269 -9.17 14.43 10.33
CA TYR A 269 -8.44 13.17 10.16
C TYR A 269 -7.06 13.28 10.81
N VAL A 270 -6.69 12.28 11.62
CA VAL A 270 -5.41 12.23 12.33
C VAL A 270 -4.61 11.03 11.84
N ALA A 271 -3.42 11.31 11.31
CA ALA A 271 -2.44 10.32 10.90
C ALA A 271 -1.15 10.46 11.73
N PRO A 272 -1.11 9.92 12.98
CA PRO A 272 -0.01 10.14 13.91
C PRO A 272 1.15 9.16 13.67
N ASN A 273 1.49 8.94 12.40
CA ASN A 273 2.50 7.98 11.99
C ASN A 273 3.87 8.32 12.58
N THR A 274 4.59 7.30 13.07
CA THR A 274 5.88 7.46 13.77
C THR A 274 7.10 7.20 12.88
N GLY A 275 6.89 6.92 11.59
CA GLY A 275 7.93 6.68 10.59
C GLY A 275 7.74 5.38 9.83
N GLY A 276 8.67 5.07 8.91
CA GLY A 276 8.58 3.88 8.06
C GLY A 276 7.49 3.95 6.98
N GLU A 277 6.85 5.10 6.81
CA GLU A 277 5.98 5.39 5.68
C GLU A 277 6.83 6.00 4.57
N SER A 278 6.66 5.47 3.37
CA SER A 278 7.32 6.02 2.18
C SER A 278 6.46 7.03 1.46
N PHE A 279 5.14 6.89 1.60
CA PHE A 279 4.13 7.75 1.03
C PHE A 279 2.89 7.65 1.92
N GLY A 280 2.58 8.66 2.65
CA GLY A 280 1.50 8.62 3.64
C GLY A 280 0.80 9.94 3.81
#